data_1712c1f9c539e3cba24d2d3486d47be5
#
_entry.id   1712c1f9c539e3cba24d2d3486d47be5
#
_cell.length_a   1.000
_cell.length_b   1.000
_cell.length_c   1.000
_cell.angle_alpha   90.00
_cell.angle_beta   90.00
_cell.angle_gamma   90.00
#
_symmetry.space_group_name_H-M   'P 1'
#
loop_
_entity.id
_entity.type
_entity.pdbx_description
1 polymer ?
#
loop_
_entity_poly.entity_id
_entity_poly.type
_entity_poly.pdbx_seq_one_letter_code
_entity_poly.pdbx_strand_id
1 'polypeptide(L)'
;MATGPDFLRNLQTNAPGVASLSEPHPPLRGPSGQTNVAVMNLVVPSGSGAPAAAVDLALFLTNASHQLAFAEEARVLPSSRAALAELERRLGAQKPESPQERMVLKARLLAIASLAGARVLVPPTPGLKRLQTILYTHLQQAMLGQTSSDRALEGAAREWNRYAASRWPAGLPSG
;
A
#
# COMPACT_ATOMS: atom_id res chain seq x y z
N MET A 1 9.41 -7.77 5.69
CA MET A 1 8.99 -6.43 5.23
C MET A 1 7.73 -6.59 4.41
N ALA A 2 6.70 -5.77 4.65
CA ALA A 2 5.48 -5.77 3.84
C ALA A 2 5.59 -4.66 2.80
N THR A 3 5.61 -5.00 1.52
CA THR A 3 5.81 -4.06 0.41
C THR A 3 5.20 -4.61 -0.87
N GLY A 4 5.07 -3.77 -1.89
CA GLY A 4 4.52 -4.14 -3.19
C GLY A 4 5.54 -4.86 -4.10
N PRO A 5 5.06 -5.45 -5.21
CA PRO A 5 5.91 -6.20 -6.15
C PRO A 5 7.04 -5.37 -6.78
N ASP A 6 6.87 -4.05 -6.90
CA ASP A 6 7.91 -3.17 -7.47
C ASP A 6 9.16 -3.09 -6.59
N PHE A 7 9.03 -3.31 -5.28
CA PHE A 7 10.18 -3.37 -4.37
C PHE A 7 11.16 -4.48 -4.76
N LEU A 8 10.68 -5.62 -5.28
CA LEU A 8 11.54 -6.70 -5.72
C LEU A 8 12.48 -6.29 -6.86
N ARG A 9 11.99 -5.47 -7.80
CA ARG A 9 12.83 -4.94 -8.86
C ARG A 9 13.93 -4.06 -8.30
N ASN A 10 13.58 -3.15 -7.38
CA ASN A 10 14.57 -2.31 -6.71
C ASN A 10 15.60 -3.15 -5.95
N LEU A 11 15.15 -4.22 -5.29
CA LEU A 11 16.04 -5.15 -4.58
C LEU A 11 16.97 -5.88 -5.55
N GLN A 12 16.45 -6.37 -6.68
CA GLN A 12 17.24 -7.03 -7.72
C GLN A 12 18.31 -6.12 -8.32
N THR A 13 17.97 -4.85 -8.52
CA THR A 13 18.89 -3.86 -9.12
C THR A 13 19.95 -3.40 -8.10
N ASN A 14 19.55 -3.10 -6.87
CA ASN A 14 20.43 -2.42 -5.90
C ASN A 14 21.09 -3.37 -4.89
N ALA A 15 20.52 -4.56 -4.70
CA ALA A 15 21.02 -5.56 -3.73
C ALA A 15 20.78 -6.99 -4.22
N PRO A 16 21.41 -7.42 -5.35
CA PRO A 16 21.13 -8.72 -5.97
C PRO A 16 21.43 -9.91 -5.04
N GLY A 17 22.42 -9.78 -4.17
CA GLY A 17 22.73 -10.80 -3.15
C GLY A 17 21.59 -10.99 -2.15
N VAL A 18 20.92 -9.91 -1.74
CA VAL A 18 19.74 -9.98 -0.87
C VAL A 18 18.53 -10.53 -1.66
N ALA A 19 18.37 -10.09 -2.90
CA ALA A 19 17.29 -10.59 -3.75
C ALA A 19 17.34 -12.10 -3.93
N SER A 20 18.54 -12.69 -4.12
CA SER A 20 18.71 -14.13 -4.30
C SER A 20 18.31 -14.97 -3.07
N LEU A 21 18.33 -14.36 -1.88
CA LEU A 21 17.93 -14.97 -0.61
C LEU A 21 16.50 -14.60 -0.18
N SER A 22 15.79 -13.82 -1.00
CA SER A 22 14.44 -13.33 -0.68
C SER A 22 13.39 -14.11 -1.45
N GLU A 23 12.24 -14.33 -0.82
CA GLU A 23 11.09 -14.97 -1.45
C GLU A 23 9.81 -14.19 -1.12
N PRO A 24 8.93 -13.96 -2.13
CA PRO A 24 7.63 -13.36 -1.89
C PRO A 24 6.69 -14.33 -1.18
N HIS A 25 6.08 -13.84 -0.10
CA HIS A 25 5.07 -14.55 0.68
C HIS A 25 3.78 -13.72 0.78
N PRO A 26 2.63 -14.34 1.08
CA PRO A 26 1.42 -13.62 1.43
C PRO A 26 1.69 -12.63 2.56
N PRO A 27 0.98 -11.48 2.60
CA PRO A 27 1.14 -10.51 3.69
C PRO A 27 0.73 -11.13 5.03
N LEU A 28 1.39 -10.68 6.09
CA LEU A 28 1.00 -11.03 7.45
C LEU A 28 -0.44 -10.56 7.70
N ARG A 29 -1.23 -11.42 8.33
CA ARG A 29 -2.63 -11.15 8.62
C ARG A 29 -2.87 -11.30 10.12
N GLY A 30 -3.64 -10.37 10.67
CA GLY A 30 -4.18 -10.50 12.02
C GLY A 30 -5.37 -11.48 12.07
N PRO A 31 -6.03 -11.64 13.24
CA PRO A 31 -7.16 -12.54 13.41
C PRO A 31 -8.33 -12.31 12.44
N SER A 32 -8.51 -11.05 11.98
CA SER A 32 -9.56 -10.69 11.00
C SER A 32 -9.26 -11.14 9.58
N GLY A 33 -8.05 -11.60 9.28
CA GLY A 33 -7.62 -11.96 7.92
C GLY A 33 -7.50 -10.79 6.95
N GLN A 34 -7.71 -9.55 7.41
CA GLN A 34 -7.68 -8.34 6.57
C GLN A 34 -6.25 -7.90 6.28
N THR A 35 -6.06 -7.31 5.11
CA THR A 35 -4.82 -6.65 4.71
C THR A 35 -5.09 -5.20 4.35
N ASN A 36 -4.13 -4.30 4.63
CA ASN A 36 -4.26 -2.91 4.23
C ASN A 36 -4.02 -2.78 2.73
N VAL A 37 -4.84 -1.95 2.08
CA VAL A 37 -4.63 -1.48 0.71
C VAL A 37 -4.60 0.04 0.70
N ALA A 38 -3.64 0.59 -0.04
CA ALA A 38 -3.61 2.01 -0.36
C ALA A 38 -4.23 2.21 -1.75
N VAL A 39 -5.10 3.21 -1.88
CA VAL A 39 -5.76 3.56 -3.13
C VAL A 39 -5.28 4.94 -3.56
N MET A 40 -4.84 5.05 -4.82
CA MET A 40 -4.57 6.34 -5.44
C MET A 40 -5.85 6.88 -6.06
N ASN A 41 -6.15 8.14 -5.81
CA ASN A 41 -7.34 8.80 -6.33
C ASN A 41 -6.94 9.97 -7.22
N LEU A 42 -7.71 10.21 -8.27
CA LEU A 42 -7.68 11.46 -9.02
C LEU A 42 -8.67 12.42 -8.39
N VAL A 43 -8.27 13.66 -8.23
CA VAL A 43 -9.13 14.72 -7.68
C VAL A 43 -9.15 15.91 -8.62
N VAL A 44 -10.31 16.54 -8.73
CA VAL A 44 -10.47 17.81 -9.44
C VAL A 44 -10.58 18.91 -8.39
N PRO A 45 -9.60 19.82 -8.31
CA PRO A 45 -9.65 20.95 -7.36
C PRO A 45 -10.86 21.85 -7.62
N SER A 46 -11.44 22.43 -6.57
CA SER A 46 -12.57 23.36 -6.69
C SER A 46 -12.25 24.63 -7.50
N GLY A 47 -10.97 25.02 -7.56
CA GLY A 47 -10.48 26.13 -8.40
C GLY A 47 -10.16 25.78 -9.85
N SER A 48 -10.53 24.58 -10.34
CA SER A 48 -10.29 24.21 -11.73
C SER A 48 -11.07 25.12 -12.68
N GLY A 49 -10.38 25.65 -13.70
CA GLY A 49 -11.02 26.45 -14.76
C GLY A 49 -11.83 25.63 -15.77
N ALA A 50 -11.70 24.28 -15.76
CA ALA A 50 -12.39 23.38 -16.67
C ALA A 50 -12.77 22.06 -15.96
N PRO A 51 -13.65 22.07 -14.95
CA PRO A 51 -13.93 20.92 -14.11
C PRO A 51 -14.54 19.75 -14.91
N ALA A 52 -15.40 20.00 -15.87
CA ALA A 52 -16.00 18.96 -16.72
C ALA A 52 -14.93 18.22 -17.54
N ALA A 53 -14.06 18.95 -18.24
CA ALA A 53 -12.97 18.34 -18.99
C ALA A 53 -11.96 17.58 -18.08
N ALA A 54 -11.75 18.06 -16.86
CA ALA A 54 -10.90 17.36 -15.89
C ALA A 54 -11.54 16.03 -15.43
N VAL A 55 -12.85 15.99 -15.24
CA VAL A 55 -13.59 14.75 -14.96
C VAL A 55 -13.51 13.79 -16.15
N ASP A 56 -13.73 14.27 -17.36
CA ASP A 56 -13.63 13.45 -18.58
C ASP A 56 -12.23 12.85 -18.73
N LEU A 57 -11.19 13.63 -18.48
CA LEU A 57 -9.80 13.14 -18.47
C LEU A 57 -9.60 12.08 -17.39
N ALA A 58 -10.10 12.30 -16.18
CA ALA A 58 -10.00 11.33 -15.10
C ALA A 58 -10.69 10.00 -15.45
N LEU A 59 -11.90 10.05 -16.05
CA LEU A 59 -12.62 8.87 -16.53
C LEU A 59 -11.87 8.17 -17.66
N PHE A 60 -11.29 8.93 -18.58
CA PHE A 60 -10.46 8.39 -19.65
C PHE A 60 -9.25 7.64 -19.09
N LEU A 61 -8.50 8.25 -18.18
CA LEU A 61 -7.30 7.64 -17.56
C LEU A 61 -7.64 6.43 -16.69
N THR A 62 -8.83 6.38 -16.10
CA THR A 62 -9.24 5.30 -15.21
C THR A 62 -10.12 4.24 -15.86
N ASN A 63 -10.33 4.27 -17.16
CA ASN A 63 -11.02 3.18 -17.85
C ASN A 63 -10.20 1.87 -17.79
N ALA A 64 -10.86 0.73 -18.02
CA ALA A 64 -10.23 -0.59 -17.86
C ALA A 64 -8.97 -0.78 -18.72
N SER A 65 -8.99 -0.27 -19.95
CA SER A 65 -7.90 -0.40 -20.92
C SER A 65 -6.65 0.38 -20.46
N HIS A 66 -6.84 1.64 -20.04
CA HIS A 66 -5.72 2.47 -19.57
C HIS A 66 -5.21 2.02 -18.20
N GLN A 67 -6.10 1.56 -17.30
CA GLN A 67 -5.67 0.96 -16.04
C GLN A 67 -4.84 -0.30 -16.25
N LEU A 68 -5.18 -1.13 -17.24
CA LEU A 68 -4.41 -2.32 -17.56
C LEU A 68 -3.01 -1.96 -18.08
N ALA A 69 -2.93 -1.03 -19.04
CA ALA A 69 -1.66 -0.55 -19.57
C ALA A 69 -0.78 0.06 -18.44
N PHE A 70 -1.36 0.89 -17.60
CA PHE A 70 -0.65 1.48 -16.46
C PHE A 70 -0.21 0.43 -15.44
N ALA A 71 -1.02 -0.61 -15.20
CA ALA A 71 -0.68 -1.70 -14.30
C ALA A 71 0.50 -2.54 -14.81
N GLU A 72 0.64 -2.69 -16.11
CA GLU A 72 1.77 -3.41 -16.73
C GLU A 72 3.06 -2.60 -16.63
N GLU A 73 3.01 -1.30 -16.91
CA GLU A 73 4.19 -0.41 -16.86
C GLU A 73 4.63 -0.06 -15.43
N ALA A 74 3.70 0.43 -14.62
CA ALA A 74 3.98 0.88 -13.25
C ALA A 74 3.94 -0.25 -12.21
N ARG A 75 3.56 -1.48 -12.61
CA ARG A 75 3.44 -2.66 -11.73
C ARG A 75 2.55 -2.45 -10.51
N VAL A 76 1.54 -1.62 -10.65
CA VAL A 76 0.47 -1.41 -9.66
C VAL A 76 -0.73 -2.29 -10.00
N LEU A 77 -1.64 -2.46 -9.04
CA LEU A 77 -2.86 -3.21 -9.30
C LEU A 77 -3.95 -2.26 -9.80
N PRO A 78 -4.68 -2.61 -10.87
CA PRO A 78 -5.80 -1.80 -11.35
C PRO A 78 -6.98 -1.92 -10.37
N SER A 79 -7.75 -0.84 -10.20
CA SER A 79 -8.98 -0.84 -9.42
C SER A 79 -10.18 -1.37 -10.22
N SER A 80 -10.11 -1.35 -11.54
CA SER A 80 -11.10 -1.95 -12.43
C SER A 80 -11.06 -3.47 -12.34
N ARG A 81 -12.20 -4.10 -12.03
CA ARG A 81 -12.31 -5.57 -11.98
C ARG A 81 -12.00 -6.22 -13.33
N ALA A 82 -12.43 -5.61 -14.44
CA ALA A 82 -12.14 -6.12 -15.78
C ALA A 82 -10.63 -6.07 -16.09
N ALA A 83 -9.98 -4.95 -15.77
CA ALA A 83 -8.53 -4.82 -15.94
C ALA A 83 -7.76 -5.79 -15.03
N LEU A 84 -8.23 -5.99 -13.79
CA LEU A 84 -7.60 -6.93 -12.86
C LEU A 84 -7.69 -8.38 -13.35
N ALA A 85 -8.86 -8.81 -13.80
CA ALA A 85 -9.07 -10.15 -14.35
C ALA A 85 -8.21 -10.40 -15.59
N GLU A 86 -8.12 -9.42 -16.48
CA GLU A 86 -7.26 -9.52 -17.66
C GLU A 86 -5.77 -9.54 -17.29
N LEU A 87 -5.35 -8.73 -16.33
CA LEU A 87 -3.98 -8.76 -15.79
C LEU A 87 -3.64 -10.14 -15.22
N GLU A 88 -4.53 -10.71 -14.40
CA GLU A 88 -4.37 -12.03 -13.81
C GLU A 88 -4.24 -13.12 -14.88
N ARG A 89 -5.10 -13.07 -15.90
CA ARG A 89 -5.05 -13.98 -17.04
C ARG A 89 -3.72 -13.90 -17.78
N ARG A 90 -3.22 -12.67 -18.06
CA ARG A 90 -1.93 -12.46 -18.74
C ARG A 90 -0.77 -12.97 -17.91
N LEU A 91 -0.76 -12.68 -16.60
CA LEU A 91 0.27 -13.18 -15.69
C LEU A 91 0.26 -14.71 -15.59
N GLY A 92 -0.93 -15.32 -15.51
CA GLY A 92 -1.06 -16.78 -15.46
C GLY A 92 -0.59 -17.51 -16.74
N ALA A 93 -0.59 -16.84 -17.88
CA ALA A 93 -0.08 -17.35 -19.14
C ALA A 93 1.44 -17.19 -19.31
N GLN A 94 2.11 -16.44 -18.47
CA GLN A 94 3.56 -16.21 -18.56
C GLN A 94 4.33 -17.49 -18.19
N LYS A 95 5.38 -17.74 -18.96
CA LYS A 95 6.34 -18.83 -18.70
C LYS A 95 7.69 -18.19 -18.34
N PRO A 96 7.97 -17.98 -17.05
CA PRO A 96 9.21 -17.36 -16.63
C PRO A 96 10.40 -18.27 -16.94
N GLU A 97 11.42 -17.73 -17.57
CA GLU A 97 12.62 -18.44 -17.98
C GLU A 97 13.71 -18.42 -16.89
N SER A 98 13.69 -17.40 -16.03
CA SER A 98 14.69 -17.22 -14.97
C SER A 98 14.07 -17.34 -13.57
N PRO A 99 14.88 -17.66 -12.53
CA PRO A 99 14.46 -17.59 -11.14
C PRO A 99 13.92 -16.21 -10.74
N GLN A 100 14.53 -15.15 -11.27
CA GLN A 100 14.14 -13.77 -11.01
C GLN A 100 12.75 -13.47 -11.56
N GLU A 101 12.47 -13.89 -12.79
CA GLU A 101 11.15 -13.73 -13.41
C GLU A 101 10.09 -14.51 -12.64
N ARG A 102 10.40 -15.76 -12.22
CA ARG A 102 9.51 -16.56 -11.38
C ARG A 102 9.16 -15.85 -10.09
N MET A 103 10.14 -15.23 -9.43
CA MET A 103 9.93 -14.49 -8.20
C MET A 103 9.02 -13.28 -8.41
N VAL A 104 9.25 -12.50 -9.47
CA VAL A 104 8.42 -11.33 -9.82
C VAL A 104 6.98 -11.77 -10.15
N LEU A 105 6.83 -12.81 -10.96
CA LEU A 105 5.51 -13.35 -11.31
C LEU A 105 4.76 -13.82 -10.06
N LYS A 106 5.43 -14.59 -9.18
CA LYS A 106 4.87 -15.04 -7.90
C LYS A 106 4.42 -13.85 -7.05
N ALA A 107 5.23 -12.81 -6.93
CA ALA A 107 4.90 -11.62 -6.16
C ALA A 107 3.65 -10.88 -6.71
N ARG A 108 3.54 -10.75 -8.03
CA ARG A 108 2.38 -10.12 -8.67
C ARG A 108 1.10 -10.92 -8.46
N LEU A 109 1.14 -12.23 -8.61
CA LEU A 109 -0.02 -13.10 -8.36
C LEU A 109 -0.43 -13.10 -6.88
N LEU A 110 0.54 -13.12 -5.95
CA LEU A 110 0.26 -12.96 -4.52
C LEU A 110 -0.38 -11.60 -4.18
N ALA A 111 0.05 -10.53 -4.84
CA ALA A 111 -0.55 -9.21 -4.66
C ALA A 111 -2.02 -9.19 -5.10
N ILE A 112 -2.35 -9.81 -6.26
CA ILE A 112 -3.73 -9.96 -6.73
C ILE A 112 -4.55 -10.77 -5.73
N ALA A 113 -4.07 -11.94 -5.34
CA ALA A 113 -4.76 -12.81 -4.38
C ALA A 113 -4.99 -12.12 -3.02
N SER A 114 -4.12 -11.20 -2.63
CA SER A 114 -4.26 -10.44 -1.38
C SER A 114 -5.43 -9.47 -1.38
N LEU A 115 -5.92 -9.06 -2.56
CA LEU A 115 -7.07 -8.13 -2.67
C LEU A 115 -8.37 -8.71 -2.12
N ALA A 116 -8.52 -10.03 -2.06
CA ALA A 116 -9.71 -10.66 -1.49
C ALA A 116 -9.99 -10.24 -0.04
N GLY A 117 -8.92 -10.05 0.76
CA GLY A 117 -9.00 -9.58 2.14
C GLY A 117 -8.64 -8.10 2.31
N ALA A 118 -8.49 -7.36 1.21
CA ALA A 118 -8.02 -5.98 1.26
C ALA A 118 -9.11 -5.02 1.78
N ARG A 119 -8.67 -4.10 2.64
CA ARG A 119 -9.47 -2.99 3.18
C ARG A 119 -8.59 -1.76 3.30
N VAL A 120 -9.19 -0.60 3.18
CA VAL A 120 -8.55 0.65 3.59
C VAL A 120 -8.59 0.69 5.11
N LEU A 121 -7.52 0.23 5.75
CA LEU A 121 -7.45 0.13 7.22
C LEU A 121 -6.98 1.42 7.87
N VAL A 122 -6.44 2.34 7.10
CA VAL A 122 -5.97 3.64 7.58
C VAL A 122 -7.04 4.68 7.24
N PRO A 123 -7.88 5.09 8.21
CA PRO A 123 -8.92 6.06 7.95
C PRO A 123 -8.32 7.44 7.69
N PRO A 124 -8.95 8.29 6.88
CA PRO A 124 -8.55 9.69 6.68
C PRO A 124 -8.86 10.52 7.94
N THR A 125 -8.05 10.33 8.97
CA THR A 125 -8.25 11.00 10.26
C THR A 125 -7.32 12.21 10.37
N PRO A 126 -7.80 13.36 10.86
CA PRO A 126 -6.94 14.49 11.16
C PRO A 126 -5.78 14.08 12.07
N GLY A 127 -4.57 14.56 11.74
CA GLY A 127 -3.37 14.19 12.50
C GLY A 127 -2.77 12.83 12.19
N LEU A 128 -3.31 12.06 11.21
CA LEU A 128 -2.81 10.74 10.84
C LEU A 128 -1.28 10.73 10.62
N LYS A 129 -0.75 11.71 9.91
CA LYS A 129 0.70 11.80 9.67
C LYS A 129 1.50 11.94 10.97
N ARG A 130 0.96 12.67 11.96
CA ARG A 130 1.59 12.78 13.29
C ARG A 130 1.52 11.44 14.02
N LEU A 131 0.39 10.74 13.98
CA LEU A 131 0.24 9.40 14.55
C LEU A 131 1.25 8.43 13.96
N GLN A 132 1.40 8.42 12.62
CA GLN A 132 2.38 7.58 11.94
C GLN A 132 3.81 7.87 12.40
N THR A 133 4.19 9.16 12.55
CA THR A 133 5.51 9.54 13.05
C THR A 133 5.74 9.06 14.47
N ILE A 134 4.77 9.24 15.36
CA ILE A 134 4.82 8.76 16.75
C ILE A 134 5.03 7.24 16.78
N LEU A 135 4.17 6.50 16.08
CA LEU A 135 4.27 5.04 16.00
C LEU A 135 5.61 4.58 15.44
N TYR A 136 6.06 5.19 14.36
CA TYR A 136 7.34 4.85 13.75
C TYR A 136 8.51 5.00 14.74
N THR A 137 8.57 6.13 15.45
CA THR A 137 9.63 6.41 16.41
C THR A 137 9.68 5.38 17.55
N HIS A 138 8.53 5.09 18.15
CA HIS A 138 8.45 4.13 19.25
C HIS A 138 8.72 2.69 18.80
N LEU A 139 8.18 2.27 17.65
CA LEU A 139 8.41 0.94 17.10
C LEU A 139 9.87 0.75 16.68
N GLN A 140 10.52 1.80 16.14
CA GLN A 140 11.93 1.73 15.81
C GLN A 140 12.79 1.47 17.04
N GLN A 141 12.50 2.09 18.19
CA GLN A 141 13.20 1.82 19.44
C GLN A 141 13.05 0.36 19.88
N ALA A 142 11.86 -0.22 19.73
CA ALA A 142 11.65 -1.63 20.01
C ALA A 142 12.41 -2.55 19.04
N MET A 143 12.42 -2.23 17.77
CA MET A 143 13.15 -3.00 16.74
C MET A 143 14.68 -2.96 16.96
N LEU A 144 15.20 -1.86 17.53
CA LEU A 144 16.60 -1.72 17.89
C LEU A 144 16.93 -2.33 19.27
N GLY A 145 15.97 -2.97 19.94
CA GLY A 145 16.17 -3.58 21.25
C GLY A 145 16.29 -2.59 22.42
N GLN A 146 15.99 -1.30 22.19
CA GLN A 146 16.10 -0.25 23.21
C GLN A 146 14.95 -0.27 24.22
N THR A 147 13.82 -0.88 23.85
CA THR A 147 12.63 -1.05 24.71
C THR A 147 11.83 -2.28 24.29
N SER A 148 10.91 -2.74 25.14
CA SER A 148 9.99 -3.81 24.77
C SER A 148 8.89 -3.30 23.84
N SER A 149 8.27 -4.20 23.05
CA SER A 149 7.14 -3.87 22.17
C SER A 149 5.97 -3.24 22.94
N ASP A 150 5.65 -3.77 24.13
CA ASP A 150 4.57 -3.25 24.97
C ASP A 150 4.83 -1.82 25.42
N ARG A 151 6.04 -1.55 25.92
CA ARG A 151 6.45 -0.19 26.35
C ARG A 151 6.48 0.79 25.17
N ALA A 152 6.88 0.33 23.98
CA ALA A 152 6.85 1.14 22.77
C ALA A 152 5.42 1.53 22.40
N LEU A 153 4.49 0.58 22.39
CA LEU A 153 3.07 0.85 22.09
C LEU A 153 2.41 1.75 23.13
N GLU A 154 2.65 1.50 24.41
CA GLU A 154 2.15 2.38 25.49
C GLU A 154 2.73 3.81 25.38
N GLY A 155 4.02 3.94 25.07
CA GLY A 155 4.68 5.21 24.85
C GLY A 155 4.03 5.99 23.69
N ALA A 156 3.82 5.30 22.56
CA ALA A 156 3.15 5.86 21.41
C ALA A 156 1.71 6.30 21.73
N ALA A 157 0.95 5.48 22.46
CA ALA A 157 -0.42 5.80 22.87
C ALA A 157 -0.45 7.05 23.78
N ARG A 158 0.44 7.12 24.78
CA ARG A 158 0.54 8.31 25.65
C ARG A 158 0.90 9.58 24.89
N GLU A 159 1.85 9.50 23.96
CA GLU A 159 2.24 10.66 23.16
C GLU A 159 1.12 11.09 22.24
N TRP A 160 0.45 10.16 21.58
CA TRP A 160 -0.71 10.46 20.74
C TRP A 160 -1.84 11.11 21.53
N ASN A 161 -2.21 10.57 22.67
CA ASN A 161 -3.30 11.09 23.49
C ASN A 161 -3.02 12.52 23.97
N ARG A 162 -1.76 12.86 24.36
CA ARG A 162 -1.37 14.22 24.69
C ARG A 162 -1.49 15.16 23.49
N TYR A 163 -1.02 14.74 22.33
CA TYR A 163 -1.14 15.52 21.11
C TYR A 163 -2.60 15.75 20.73
N ALA A 164 -3.42 14.69 20.73
CA ALA A 164 -4.83 14.77 20.41
C ALA A 164 -5.60 15.71 21.37
N ALA A 165 -5.37 15.58 22.67
CA ALA A 165 -5.99 16.46 23.67
C ALA A 165 -5.61 17.93 23.51
N SER A 166 -4.36 18.21 23.13
CA SER A 166 -3.92 19.58 22.87
C SER A 166 -4.50 20.18 21.59
N ARG A 167 -4.73 19.35 20.57
CA ARG A 167 -5.19 19.80 19.26
C ARG A 167 -6.71 19.81 19.11
N TRP A 168 -7.36 18.86 19.75
CA TRP A 168 -8.82 18.66 19.70
C TRP A 168 -9.38 18.44 21.12
N PRO A 169 -9.44 19.49 21.94
CA PRO A 169 -9.92 19.36 23.33
C PRO A 169 -11.37 18.87 23.44
N ALA A 170 -12.18 19.08 22.40
CA ALA A 170 -13.56 18.56 22.31
C ALA A 170 -13.66 17.15 21.68
N GLY A 171 -12.54 16.47 21.46
CA GLY A 171 -12.46 15.20 20.77
C GLY A 171 -12.05 15.31 19.30
N LEU A 172 -11.67 14.17 18.70
CA LEU A 172 -11.33 14.12 17.28
C LEU A 172 -12.57 14.46 16.44
N PRO A 173 -12.44 15.31 15.40
CA PRO A 173 -13.55 15.56 14.50
C PRO A 173 -13.95 14.24 13.80
N SER A 174 -15.25 13.98 13.74
CA SER A 174 -15.81 12.89 12.93
C SER A 174 -15.51 13.13 11.46
N GLY A 175 -14.87 12.18 10.78
CA GLY A 175 -14.61 12.22 9.34
C GLY A 175 -15.84 12.01 8.51
#